data_fb46a5f6f22d99b64fbf2430a4276710
#
_entry.id   fb46a5f6f22d99b64fbf2430a4276710
#
_cell.length_a   1.000
_cell.length_b   1.000
_cell.length_c   1.000
_cell.angle_alpha   90.00
_cell.angle_beta   90.00
_cell.angle_gamma   90.00
#
_symmetry.space_group_name_H-M   'P 1'
#
loop_
_entity.id
_entity.type
_entity.pdbx_description
1 polymer ?
#
loop_
_entity_poly.entity_id
_entity_poly.type
_entity_poly.pdbx_seq_one_letter_code
_entity_poly.pdbx_strand_id
1 'polypeptide(L)'
;RLTVGEVEKNRLAVAKQFAQDYGVYLLLKGHRPIITTPDGEQFINPFGNDALGKGGSGDVLTGFIASFIAQGTSTADALIAASYYHASAAEQVGKELSNYGVTPLDIVEYVRKVL
;
A
#
# COMPACT_ATOMS: atom_id res chain seq x y z
N ARG A 1 17.56 -14.11 -8.97
CA ARG A 1 17.10 -12.72 -8.96
C ARG A 1 16.07 -12.53 -10.07
N LEU A 2 14.86 -12.07 -9.73
CA LEU A 2 13.79 -11.86 -10.72
C LEU A 2 13.91 -10.48 -11.39
N THR A 3 13.47 -10.39 -12.64
CA THR A 3 13.35 -9.12 -13.36
C THR A 3 12.04 -8.43 -12.96
N VAL A 4 11.93 -7.11 -13.21
CA VAL A 4 10.69 -6.35 -12.97
C VAL A 4 9.53 -6.95 -13.77
N GLY A 5 9.77 -7.34 -15.03
CA GLY A 5 8.72 -7.95 -15.87
C GLY A 5 8.21 -9.29 -15.31
N GLU A 6 9.09 -10.10 -14.75
CA GLU A 6 8.69 -11.37 -14.11
C GLU A 6 7.85 -11.14 -12.86
N VAL A 7 8.20 -10.15 -12.04
CA VAL A 7 7.42 -9.76 -10.86
C VAL A 7 6.04 -9.26 -11.27
N GLU A 8 5.96 -8.34 -12.22
CA GLU A 8 4.67 -7.77 -12.67
C GLU A 8 3.74 -8.83 -13.28
N LYS A 9 4.30 -9.81 -14.01
CA LYS A 9 3.51 -10.87 -14.64
C LYS A 9 2.92 -11.86 -13.61
N ASN A 10 3.65 -12.11 -12.50
CA ASN A 10 3.31 -13.14 -11.52
C ASN A 10 3.27 -12.58 -10.09
N ARG A 11 2.70 -11.41 -9.90
CA ARG A 11 2.76 -10.66 -8.64
C ARG A 11 2.31 -11.47 -7.42
N LEU A 12 1.18 -12.17 -7.51
CA LEU A 12 0.65 -12.97 -6.40
C LEU A 12 1.60 -14.10 -6.01
N ALA A 13 2.05 -14.89 -6.99
CA ALA A 13 2.94 -16.02 -6.75
C ALA A 13 4.30 -15.58 -6.23
N VAL A 14 4.87 -14.52 -6.81
CA VAL A 14 6.18 -13.97 -6.40
C VAL A 14 6.11 -13.41 -4.98
N ALA A 15 5.07 -12.65 -4.66
CA ALA A 15 4.90 -12.10 -3.32
C ALA A 15 4.74 -13.20 -2.27
N LYS A 16 3.96 -14.22 -2.57
CA LYS A 16 3.76 -15.38 -1.67
C LYS A 16 5.07 -16.12 -1.42
N GLN A 17 5.80 -16.44 -2.49
CA GLN A 17 7.07 -17.14 -2.38
C GLN A 17 8.07 -16.35 -1.55
N PHE A 18 8.19 -15.05 -1.81
CA PHE A 18 9.11 -14.18 -1.07
C PHE A 18 8.75 -14.11 0.41
N ALA A 19 7.48 -13.87 0.74
CA ALA A 19 7.03 -13.76 2.12
C ALA A 19 7.29 -15.05 2.91
N GLN A 20 7.02 -16.20 2.30
CA GLN A 20 7.25 -17.50 2.93
C GLN A 20 8.74 -17.83 3.06
N ASP A 21 9.53 -17.60 2.03
CA ASP A 21 10.98 -17.91 2.04
C ASP A 21 11.74 -17.11 3.08
N TYR A 22 11.37 -15.84 3.27
CA TYR A 22 12.04 -14.93 4.22
C TYR A 22 11.32 -14.79 5.56
N GLY A 23 10.13 -15.40 5.71
CA GLY A 23 9.35 -15.31 6.96
C GLY A 23 8.94 -13.88 7.29
N VAL A 24 8.54 -13.09 6.28
CA VAL A 24 8.22 -11.66 6.43
C VAL A 24 6.80 -11.34 6.00
N TYR A 25 6.26 -10.27 6.54
CA TYR A 25 5.10 -9.59 5.98
C TYR A 25 5.58 -8.73 4.81
N LEU A 26 4.90 -8.83 3.68
CA LEU A 26 5.26 -8.12 2.45
C LEU A 26 4.10 -7.28 1.95
N LEU A 27 4.36 -6.02 1.66
CA LEU A 27 3.46 -5.18 0.89
C LEU A 27 4.11 -4.93 -0.49
N LEU A 28 3.58 -5.54 -1.51
CA LEU A 28 4.01 -5.33 -2.90
C LEU A 28 3.18 -4.22 -3.50
N LYS A 29 3.82 -3.06 -3.68
CA LYS A 29 3.17 -1.87 -4.25
C LYS A 29 2.85 -2.07 -5.74
N GLY A 30 1.89 -1.31 -6.23
CA GLY A 30 1.46 -1.35 -7.62
C GLY A 30 0.04 -0.80 -7.74
N HIS A 31 -0.58 -0.96 -8.90
CA HIS A 31 -1.94 -0.50 -9.15
C HIS A 31 -2.95 -1.10 -8.16
N ARG A 32 -2.76 -2.37 -7.83
CA ARG A 32 -3.52 -3.08 -6.78
C ARG A 32 -2.53 -3.68 -5.79
N PRO A 33 -2.22 -2.97 -4.69
CA PRO A 33 -1.26 -3.47 -3.71
C PRO A 33 -1.64 -4.84 -3.17
N ILE A 34 -0.65 -5.70 -3.00
CA ILE A 34 -0.81 -7.04 -2.46
C ILE A 34 -0.10 -7.10 -1.12
N ILE A 35 -0.83 -7.52 -0.08
CA ILE A 35 -0.27 -7.77 1.25
C ILE A 35 -0.20 -9.27 1.42
N THR A 36 0.97 -9.78 1.79
CA THR A 36 1.21 -11.21 2.01
C THR A 36 1.78 -11.42 3.39
N THR A 37 1.23 -12.39 4.11
CA THR A 37 1.71 -12.78 5.44
C THR A 37 2.80 -13.86 5.32
N PRO A 38 3.61 -14.09 6.38
CA PRO A 38 4.64 -15.15 6.34
C PRO A 38 4.12 -16.56 6.10
N ASP A 39 2.87 -16.84 6.44
CA ASP A 39 2.21 -18.12 6.19
C ASP A 39 1.52 -18.20 4.82
N GLY A 40 1.59 -17.13 4.04
CA GLY A 40 1.13 -17.12 2.66
C GLY A 40 -0.29 -16.63 2.43
N GLU A 41 -0.98 -16.10 3.45
CA GLU A 41 -2.26 -15.41 3.25
C GLU A 41 -2.03 -14.14 2.43
N GLN A 42 -2.95 -13.87 1.51
CA GLN A 42 -2.83 -12.70 0.63
C GLN A 42 -4.10 -11.86 0.63
N PHE A 43 -3.92 -10.55 0.69
CA PHE A 43 -4.99 -9.55 0.63
C PHE A 43 -4.68 -8.59 -0.49
N ILE A 44 -5.66 -8.33 -1.35
CA ILE A 44 -5.51 -7.39 -2.47
C ILE A 44 -6.33 -6.15 -2.18
N ASN A 45 -5.69 -4.98 -2.22
CA ASN A 45 -6.38 -3.71 -2.10
C ASN A 45 -6.93 -3.31 -3.49
N PRO A 46 -8.26 -3.19 -3.66
CA PRO A 46 -8.85 -2.84 -4.95
C PRO A 46 -8.78 -1.34 -5.26
N PHE A 47 -8.37 -0.51 -4.30
CA PHE A 47 -8.32 0.95 -4.44
C PHE A 47 -6.96 1.43 -4.91
N GLY A 48 -6.95 2.56 -5.58
CA GLY A 48 -5.74 3.25 -6.04
C GLY A 48 -5.97 3.96 -7.36
N ASN A 49 -5.13 4.95 -7.63
CA ASN A 49 -5.11 5.68 -8.89
C ASN A 49 -3.70 6.21 -9.19
N ASP A 50 -3.54 6.91 -10.31
CA ASP A 50 -2.25 7.44 -10.75
C ASP A 50 -1.66 8.51 -9.80
N ALA A 51 -2.46 9.08 -8.92
CA ALA A 51 -1.99 10.03 -7.91
C ALA A 51 -0.94 9.42 -6.97
N LEU A 52 -0.97 8.10 -6.75
CA LEU A 52 0.00 7.39 -5.93
C LEU A 52 1.36 7.15 -6.62
N GLY A 53 1.47 7.45 -7.92
CA GLY A 53 2.72 7.35 -8.67
C GLY A 53 3.70 8.50 -8.41
N LYS A 54 3.40 9.41 -7.51
CA LYS A 54 4.24 10.58 -7.21
C LYS A 54 5.31 10.28 -6.16
N GLY A 55 6.45 10.96 -6.28
CA GLY A 55 7.52 10.90 -5.28
C GLY A 55 7.02 11.32 -3.91
N GLY A 56 7.42 10.57 -2.87
CA GLY A 56 6.96 10.79 -1.50
C GLY A 56 5.70 10.02 -1.09
N SER A 57 4.94 9.50 -2.04
CA SER A 57 3.73 8.71 -1.76
C SER A 57 4.06 7.43 -0.97
N GLY A 58 5.16 6.75 -1.32
CA GLY A 58 5.64 5.58 -0.58
C GLY A 58 6.09 5.90 0.84
N ASP A 59 6.68 7.07 1.06
CA ASP A 59 7.10 7.53 2.39
C ASP A 59 5.88 7.76 3.29
N VAL A 60 4.81 8.35 2.76
CA VAL A 60 3.55 8.53 3.47
C VAL A 60 2.94 7.18 3.85
N LEU A 61 2.92 6.22 2.93
CA LEU A 61 2.42 4.87 3.20
C LEU A 61 3.22 4.19 4.32
N THR A 62 4.54 4.28 4.27
CA THR A 62 5.44 3.76 5.33
C THR A 62 5.12 4.39 6.68
N GLY A 63 4.89 5.70 6.72
CA GLY A 63 4.49 6.42 7.92
C GLY A 63 3.17 5.94 8.50
N PHE A 64 2.17 5.69 7.66
CA PHE A 64 0.89 5.13 8.09
C PHE A 64 1.06 3.73 8.69
N ILE A 65 1.84 2.86 8.03
CA ILE A 65 2.11 1.50 8.52
C ILE A 65 2.78 1.56 9.90
N ALA A 66 3.84 2.34 10.03
CA ALA A 66 4.57 2.49 11.28
C ALA A 66 3.68 3.03 12.40
N SER A 67 2.82 4.00 12.08
CA SER A 67 1.88 4.59 13.03
C SER A 67 0.87 3.57 13.55
N PHE A 68 0.26 2.77 12.68
CA PHE A 68 -0.67 1.73 13.10
C PHE A 68 0.01 0.66 13.97
N ILE A 69 1.22 0.23 13.60
CA ILE A 69 1.99 -0.73 14.40
C ILE A 69 2.31 -0.14 15.78
N ALA A 70 2.72 1.12 15.84
CA ALA A 70 3.06 1.80 17.10
C ALA A 70 1.84 1.92 18.04
N GLN A 71 0.63 1.96 17.48
CA GLN A 71 -0.62 1.99 18.24
C GLN A 71 -1.09 0.60 18.71
N GLY A 72 -0.34 -0.46 18.42
CA GLY A 72 -0.65 -1.82 18.86
C GLY A 72 -1.45 -2.65 17.85
N THR A 73 -1.68 -2.15 16.64
CA THR A 73 -2.32 -2.90 15.57
C THR A 73 -1.40 -4.05 15.13
N SER A 74 -1.96 -5.24 14.86
CA SER A 74 -1.19 -6.35 14.33
C SER A 74 -0.53 -5.96 13.00
N THR A 75 0.60 -6.60 12.66
CA THR A 75 1.32 -6.26 11.43
C THR A 75 0.46 -6.43 10.19
N ALA A 76 -0.29 -7.53 10.08
CA ALA A 76 -1.19 -7.76 8.96
C ALA A 76 -2.25 -6.66 8.84
N ASP A 77 -2.93 -6.36 9.95
CA ASP A 77 -3.99 -5.34 9.98
C ASP A 77 -3.44 -3.94 9.72
N ALA A 78 -2.24 -3.63 10.21
CA ALA A 78 -1.57 -2.36 9.95
C ALA A 78 -1.28 -2.16 8.46
N LEU A 79 -0.79 -3.19 7.78
CA LEU A 79 -0.55 -3.15 6.34
C LEU A 79 -1.84 -2.98 5.55
N ILE A 80 -2.87 -3.72 5.92
CA ILE A 80 -4.19 -3.65 5.27
C ILE A 80 -4.80 -2.26 5.46
N ALA A 81 -4.87 -1.78 6.70
CA ALA A 81 -5.46 -0.47 7.01
C ALA A 81 -4.68 0.68 6.36
N ALA A 82 -3.35 0.68 6.46
CA ALA A 82 -2.53 1.72 5.86
C ALA A 82 -2.68 1.76 4.34
N SER A 83 -2.66 0.62 3.69
CA SER A 83 -2.86 0.51 2.24
C SER A 83 -4.24 1.00 1.83
N TYR A 84 -5.28 0.62 2.58
CA TYR A 84 -6.65 1.05 2.33
C TYR A 84 -6.82 2.57 2.44
N TYR A 85 -6.40 3.16 3.56
CA TYR A 85 -6.54 4.61 3.76
C TYR A 85 -5.72 5.42 2.76
N HIS A 86 -4.51 4.97 2.45
CA HIS A 86 -3.64 5.60 1.47
C HIS A 86 -4.26 5.63 0.08
N ALA A 87 -4.73 4.49 -0.40
CA ALA A 87 -5.33 4.38 -1.73
C ALA A 87 -6.72 5.04 -1.81
N SER A 88 -7.55 4.86 -0.78
CA SER A 88 -8.87 5.47 -0.70
C SER A 88 -8.78 7.00 -0.67
N ALA A 89 -7.83 7.54 0.09
CA ALA A 89 -7.58 8.97 0.12
C ALA A 89 -7.19 9.52 -1.25
N ALA A 90 -6.30 8.82 -1.95
CA ALA A 90 -5.89 9.21 -3.30
C ALA A 90 -7.07 9.27 -4.28
N GLU A 91 -7.99 8.33 -4.20
CA GLU A 91 -9.20 8.34 -5.03
C GLU A 91 -10.13 9.50 -4.68
N GLN A 92 -10.36 9.76 -3.39
CA GLN A 92 -11.26 10.83 -2.96
C GLN A 92 -10.68 12.22 -3.28
N VAL A 93 -9.42 12.45 -2.95
CA VAL A 93 -8.76 13.74 -3.25
C VAL A 93 -8.61 13.93 -4.75
N GLY A 94 -8.36 12.87 -5.50
CA GLY A 94 -8.27 12.90 -6.97
C GLY A 94 -9.56 13.36 -7.65
N LYS A 95 -10.72 13.11 -7.04
CA LYS A 95 -12.01 13.62 -7.55
C LYS A 95 -12.13 15.14 -7.43
N GLU A 96 -11.48 15.72 -6.43
CA GLU A 96 -11.52 17.17 -6.16
C GLU A 96 -10.44 17.93 -6.92
N LEU A 97 -9.21 17.39 -6.96
CA LEU A 97 -8.01 18.07 -7.46
C LEU A 97 -7.49 17.54 -8.80
N SER A 98 -8.10 16.55 -9.39
CA SER A 98 -7.55 15.67 -10.43
C SER A 98 -6.37 14.83 -9.92
N ASN A 99 -6.09 13.71 -10.59
CA ASN A 99 -4.97 12.83 -10.19
C ASN A 99 -3.60 13.52 -10.31
N TYR A 100 -3.47 14.47 -11.23
CA TYR A 100 -2.22 15.24 -11.41
C TYR A 100 -1.99 16.28 -10.31
N GLY A 101 -3.07 16.80 -9.73
CA GLY A 101 -3.01 17.81 -8.69
C GLY A 101 -2.78 17.28 -7.27
N VAL A 102 -3.02 15.98 -7.05
CA VAL A 102 -2.85 15.38 -5.71
C VAL A 102 -1.38 15.27 -5.33
N THR A 103 -1.06 15.71 -4.12
CA THR A 103 0.27 15.56 -3.53
C THR A 103 0.23 14.56 -2.37
N PRO A 104 1.38 13.99 -1.95
CA PRO A 104 1.41 13.13 -0.76
C PRO A 104 0.85 13.79 0.51
N LEU A 105 1.06 15.09 0.68
CA LEU A 105 0.53 15.84 1.82
C LEU A 105 -0.99 15.96 1.80
N ASP A 106 -1.61 16.06 0.63
CA ASP A 106 -3.07 16.05 0.50
C ASP A 106 -3.67 14.74 1.01
N ILE A 107 -2.97 13.63 0.79
CA ILE A 107 -3.36 12.31 1.30
C ILE A 107 -3.32 12.30 2.83
N VAL A 108 -2.26 12.83 3.42
CA VAL A 108 -2.13 12.93 4.88
C VAL A 108 -3.26 13.77 5.47
N GLU A 109 -3.55 14.93 4.87
CA GLU A 109 -4.63 15.81 5.30
C GLU A 109 -6.00 15.14 5.24
N TYR A 110 -6.27 14.41 4.16
CA TYR A 110 -7.53 13.69 4.03
C TYR A 110 -7.66 12.59 5.09
N VAL A 111 -6.63 11.77 5.26
CA VAL A 111 -6.66 10.67 6.23
C VAL A 111 -6.84 11.19 7.64
N ARG A 112 -6.19 12.31 7.98
CA ARG A 112 -6.35 12.97 9.28
C ARG A 112 -7.81 13.34 9.59
N LYS A 113 -8.59 13.70 8.57
CA LYS A 113 -9.98 14.08 8.74
C LYS A 113 -10.93 12.90 8.90
N VAL A 114 -10.60 11.75 8.35
CA VAL A 114 -11.49 10.57 8.34
C VAL A 114 -11.11 9.51 9.38
N LEU A 115 -9.94 9.58 9.95
CA LEU A 115 -9.54 8.80 11.10
C LEU A 115 -10.00 9.50 12.38
#